data_0d67d39f4afab9fcb71a39f0d3dd6a2c
#
_entry.id   0d67d39f4afab9fcb71a39f0d3dd6a2c
#
_cell.length_a   1.000
_cell.length_b   1.000
_cell.length_c   1.000
_cell.angle_alpha   90.00
_cell.angle_beta   90.00
_cell.angle_gamma   90.00
#
_symmetry.space_group_name_H-M   'P 1'
#
loop_
_entity.id
_entity.type
_entity.pdbx_description
1 polymer ?
#
loop_
_entity_poly.entity_id
_entity_poly.type
_entity_poly.pdbx_seq_one_letter_code
_entity_poly.pdbx_strand_id
1 'polypeptide(L)'
;XXXDETQTWMQILLLIGGTVFLYLAILVGWNTAKEFGGTPVLGAIAGGILFNPVLADITIYGEPLVAGRGGLFGVIFAAWLMTYLEKHIRRFMLASIDIIFTPLLTVLIVGFASLYAIMPVAGLLSDGIMKAINAVLEVGGPLAGAVLAGFFLPLVMVGLHHGLTPIHLEFLNTIGNTPLLPILAMAGAGQVGAAMAIFVKTRNPRLRNIIKGAIPVGFLGIG
;
A
#
# COMPACT_ATOMS: atom_id res chain seq x y z
N UNK A 1 8.03 -0.86 -23.27
CA UNK A 1 8.20 -1.04 -23.22
C UNK A 1 8.64 -1.64 -23.31
N UNK A 2 8.65 -2.38 -23.75
CA UNK A 2 9.03 -2.92 -23.79
C UNK A 2 10.04 -3.03 -23.81
N UNK A 3 10.60 -2.76 -23.22
CA UNK A 3 11.59 -2.90 -23.19
C UNK A 3 11.88 -4.09 -23.24
N ASP A 4 12.80 -4.55 -23.72
CA ASP A 4 13.25 -5.93 -23.75
C ASP A 4 13.81 -6.34 -22.38
N GLU A 5 12.99 -6.99 -21.62
CA GLU A 5 13.34 -7.40 -20.25
C GLU A 5 14.47 -8.42 -20.21
N THR A 6 14.86 -8.99 -21.36
CA THR A 6 15.95 -9.94 -21.40
C THR A 6 17.33 -9.27 -21.41
N GLN A 7 17.39 -7.98 -21.69
CA GLN A 7 18.68 -7.28 -21.72
C GLN A 7 19.17 -6.98 -20.30
N THR A 8 20.45 -7.15 -20.07
CA THR A 8 21.03 -7.03 -18.74
C THR A 8 20.81 -5.66 -18.11
N TRP A 9 21.01 -4.59 -18.88
CA TRP A 9 20.85 -3.23 -18.33
C TRP A 9 19.39 -2.98 -17.97
N MET A 10 18.44 -3.51 -18.74
CA MET A 10 17.03 -3.37 -18.41
C MET A 10 16.68 -4.13 -17.14
N GLN A 11 17.24 -5.32 -16.97
CA GLN A 11 17.03 -6.08 -15.74
C GLN A 11 17.56 -5.35 -14.52
N ILE A 12 18.71 -4.68 -14.67
CA ILE A 12 19.27 -3.89 -13.58
C ILE A 12 18.36 -2.72 -13.23
N LEU A 13 17.84 -2.01 -14.22
CA LEU A 13 16.92 -0.90 -13.97
C LEU A 13 15.65 -1.37 -13.29
N LEU A 14 15.11 -2.51 -13.72
CA LEU A 14 13.92 -3.07 -13.11
C LEU A 14 14.17 -3.48 -11.66
N LEU A 15 15.35 -4.05 -11.39
CA LEU A 15 15.73 -4.40 -10.03
C LEU A 15 15.80 -3.16 -9.14
N ILE A 16 16.47 -2.13 -9.63
CA ILE A 16 16.60 -0.89 -8.86
C ILE A 16 15.23 -0.26 -8.60
N GLY A 17 14.44 -0.12 -9.64
CA GLY A 17 13.12 0.49 -9.52
C GLY A 17 12.14 -0.31 -8.69
N GLY A 18 12.26 -1.63 -8.72
CA GLY A 18 11.35 -2.50 -7.99
C GLY A 18 11.72 -2.75 -6.54
N THR A 19 12.92 -2.33 -6.12
CA THR A 19 13.40 -2.66 -4.77
C THR A 19 12.49 -2.07 -3.69
N VAL A 20 12.05 -0.82 -3.85
CA VAL A 20 11.17 -0.19 -2.86
C VAL A 20 9.87 -0.99 -2.74
N PHE A 21 9.31 -1.39 -3.87
CA PHE A 21 8.04 -2.12 -3.85
C PHE A 21 8.20 -3.51 -3.25
N LEU A 22 9.36 -4.15 -3.44
CA LEU A 22 9.61 -5.46 -2.85
C LEU A 22 9.59 -5.40 -1.32
N TYR A 23 10.15 -4.34 -0.75
CA TYR A 23 10.24 -4.20 0.70
C TYR A 23 9.22 -3.21 1.28
N LEU A 24 8.23 -2.83 0.49
CA LEU A 24 7.28 -1.79 0.89
C LEU A 24 6.57 -2.14 2.21
N ALA A 25 6.16 -3.38 2.39
CA ALA A 25 5.47 -3.79 3.61
C ALA A 25 6.34 -3.59 4.85
N ILE A 26 7.63 -3.90 4.73
CA ILE A 26 8.58 -3.73 5.82
C ILE A 26 8.75 -2.24 6.14
N LEU A 27 8.88 -1.42 5.10
CA LEU A 27 9.05 0.02 5.28
C LEU A 27 7.81 0.66 5.89
N VAL A 28 6.64 0.25 5.44
CA VAL A 28 5.38 0.77 5.99
C VAL A 28 5.23 0.36 7.45
N GLY A 29 5.55 -0.90 7.78
CA GLY A 29 5.48 -1.34 9.16
C GLY A 29 6.44 -0.59 10.07
N TRP A 30 7.66 -0.38 9.61
CA TRP A 30 8.67 0.38 10.34
C TRP A 30 8.15 1.79 10.67
N ASN A 31 7.65 2.48 9.64
CA ASN A 31 7.20 3.85 9.80
C ASN A 31 5.93 3.95 10.65
N THR A 32 5.03 2.98 10.52
CA THR A 32 3.82 2.96 11.34
C THR A 32 4.16 2.85 12.81
N ALA A 33 5.05 1.92 13.16
CA ALA A 33 5.46 1.77 14.56
C ALA A 33 6.14 3.04 15.06
N LYS A 34 6.98 3.64 14.23
CA LYS A 34 7.67 4.89 14.59
C LYS A 34 6.67 6.02 14.88
N GLU A 35 5.65 6.15 14.02
CA GLU A 35 4.64 7.20 14.18
C GLU A 35 3.80 7.03 15.43
N PHE A 36 3.53 5.79 15.83
CA PHE A 36 2.73 5.52 17.02
C PHE A 36 3.58 5.41 18.30
N GLY A 37 4.89 5.66 18.19
CA GLY A 37 5.77 5.70 19.35
C GLY A 37 6.27 4.35 19.80
N GLY A 38 6.19 3.33 18.95
CA GLY A 38 6.72 2.01 19.24
C GLY A 38 8.12 1.81 18.69
N THR A 39 8.60 0.56 18.80
CA THR A 39 9.90 0.18 18.28
C THR A 39 9.80 -0.09 16.77
N PRO A 40 10.47 0.69 15.92
CA PRO A 40 10.28 0.54 14.46
C PRO A 40 10.62 -0.86 13.95
N VAL A 41 11.63 -1.51 14.50
CA VAL A 41 12.00 -2.86 14.07
C VAL A 41 10.84 -3.84 14.24
N LEU A 42 10.09 -3.71 15.34
CA LEU A 42 8.94 -4.59 15.58
C LEU A 42 7.86 -4.37 14.53
N GLY A 43 7.63 -3.11 14.14
CA GLY A 43 6.70 -2.82 13.05
C GLY A 43 7.15 -3.40 11.72
N ALA A 44 8.45 -3.35 11.43
CA ALA A 44 9.00 -3.96 10.23
C ALA A 44 8.77 -5.47 10.24
N ILE A 45 8.94 -6.11 11.40
CA ILE A 45 8.69 -7.55 11.53
C ILE A 45 7.22 -7.88 11.26
N ALA A 46 6.31 -7.04 11.76
CA ALA A 46 4.88 -7.25 11.49
C ALA A 46 4.60 -7.24 9.98
N GLY A 47 5.17 -6.27 9.27
CA GLY A 47 5.02 -6.22 7.81
C GLY A 47 5.63 -7.43 7.13
N GLY A 48 6.78 -7.87 7.61
CA GLY A 48 7.46 -9.04 7.07
C GLY A 48 6.64 -10.31 7.25
N ILE A 49 5.99 -10.47 8.40
CA ILE A 49 5.16 -11.65 8.65
C ILE A 49 4.01 -11.73 7.65
N LEU A 50 3.33 -10.61 7.42
CA LEU A 50 2.16 -10.60 6.54
C LEU A 50 2.49 -10.82 5.07
N PHE A 51 3.74 -10.55 4.66
CA PHE A 51 4.17 -10.71 3.27
C PHE A 51 5.18 -11.84 3.10
N ASN A 52 5.36 -12.68 4.10
CA ASN A 52 6.32 -13.78 4.04
C ASN A 52 5.82 -14.86 3.06
N PRO A 53 6.61 -15.22 2.04
CA PRO A 53 6.15 -16.23 1.09
C PRO A 53 5.92 -17.62 1.69
N VAL A 54 6.51 -17.92 2.85
CA VAL A 54 6.26 -19.20 3.53
C VAL A 54 4.80 -19.35 3.97
N LEU A 55 4.04 -18.24 4.03
CA LEU A 55 2.63 -18.31 4.38
C LEU A 55 1.84 -19.25 3.48
N ALA A 56 2.24 -19.39 2.22
CA ALA A 56 1.55 -20.28 1.30
C ALA A 56 1.59 -21.76 1.75
N ASP A 57 2.55 -22.12 2.60
CA ASP A 57 2.68 -23.48 3.13
C ASP A 57 1.87 -23.70 4.41
N ILE A 58 1.21 -22.67 4.92
CA ILE A 58 0.44 -22.73 6.18
C ILE A 58 -1.04 -22.68 5.86
N THR A 59 -1.79 -23.61 6.46
CA THR A 59 -3.24 -23.68 6.24
C THR A 59 -3.96 -23.31 7.54
N ILE A 60 -4.86 -22.31 7.46
CA ILE A 60 -5.69 -21.88 8.58
C ILE A 60 -7.13 -21.82 8.10
N TYR A 61 -8.03 -22.31 8.90
CA TYR A 61 -9.47 -22.38 8.57
C TYR A 61 -9.73 -23.15 7.27
N GLY A 62 -8.89 -24.17 7.01
CA GLY A 62 -9.07 -25.02 5.86
C GLY A 62 -8.55 -24.47 4.54
N GLU A 63 -7.92 -23.32 4.55
CA GLU A 63 -7.39 -22.70 3.34
C GLU A 63 -5.95 -22.27 3.54
N PRO A 64 -5.10 -22.42 2.51
CA PRO A 64 -3.73 -21.93 2.62
C PRO A 64 -3.72 -20.40 2.68
N LEU A 65 -2.77 -19.85 3.45
CA LEU A 65 -2.61 -18.42 3.56
C LEU A 65 -1.98 -17.87 2.28
N VAL A 66 -2.26 -16.59 2.00
CA VAL A 66 -1.71 -15.90 0.83
C VAL A 66 -0.90 -14.71 1.32
N ALA A 67 0.38 -14.68 0.98
CA ALA A 67 1.24 -13.55 1.37
C ALA A 67 0.69 -12.25 0.77
N GLY A 68 0.62 -11.23 1.61
CA GLY A 68 0.15 -9.93 1.16
C GLY A 68 -1.36 -9.76 1.07
N ARG A 69 -2.12 -10.78 1.43
CA ARG A 69 -3.57 -10.64 1.47
C ARG A 69 -3.95 -9.65 2.56
N GLY A 70 -4.76 -8.66 2.22
CA GLY A 70 -5.06 -7.57 3.12
C GLY A 70 -4.19 -6.35 2.89
N GLY A 71 -3.12 -6.51 2.14
CA GLY A 71 -2.31 -5.42 1.65
C GLY A 71 -1.65 -4.59 2.74
N LEU A 72 -1.38 -3.35 2.40
CA LEU A 72 -0.68 -2.44 3.30
C LEU A 72 -1.56 -2.01 4.47
N PHE A 73 -2.88 -2.04 4.33
CA PHE A 73 -3.75 -1.75 5.47
C PHE A 73 -3.59 -2.79 6.56
N GLY A 74 -3.43 -4.06 6.18
CA GLY A 74 -3.12 -5.11 7.14
C GLY A 74 -1.81 -4.86 7.87
N VAL A 75 -0.80 -4.41 7.14
CA VAL A 75 0.50 -4.08 7.74
C VAL A 75 0.37 -2.93 8.73
N ILE A 76 -0.37 -1.89 8.37
CA ILE A 76 -0.56 -0.73 9.26
C ILE A 76 -1.25 -1.16 10.54
N PHE A 77 -2.31 -1.95 10.43
CA PHE A 77 -3.02 -2.44 11.61
C PHE A 77 -2.11 -3.32 12.47
N ALA A 78 -1.38 -4.26 11.83
CA ALA A 78 -0.50 -5.15 12.58
C ALA A 78 0.61 -4.38 13.30
N ALA A 79 1.20 -3.39 12.64
CA ALA A 79 2.25 -2.58 13.25
C ALA A 79 1.70 -1.72 14.39
N TRP A 80 0.49 -1.19 14.23
CA TRP A 80 -0.17 -0.45 15.30
C TRP A 80 -0.42 -1.36 16.51
N LEU A 81 -0.94 -2.56 16.25
CA LEU A 81 -1.20 -3.54 17.30
C LEU A 81 0.10 -3.94 18.01
N MET A 82 1.17 -4.11 17.22
CA MET A 82 2.49 -4.41 17.74
C MET A 82 2.93 -3.33 18.73
N THR A 83 2.77 -2.06 18.35
CA THR A 83 3.13 -0.93 19.21
C THR A 83 2.28 -0.92 20.47
N TYR A 84 0.97 -1.11 20.32
CA TYR A 84 0.05 -1.11 21.46
C TYR A 84 0.40 -2.20 22.46
N LEU A 85 0.61 -3.43 21.97
CA LEU A 85 0.95 -4.56 22.84
C LEU A 85 2.32 -4.40 23.47
N GLU A 86 3.29 -3.86 22.71
CA GLU A 86 4.62 -3.63 23.26
C GLU A 86 4.55 -2.72 24.48
N LYS A 87 3.82 -1.61 24.37
CA LYS A 87 3.67 -0.67 25.46
C LYS A 87 2.96 -1.30 26.64
N HIS A 88 1.93 -2.09 26.37
CA HIS A 88 1.15 -2.74 27.42
C HIS A 88 1.97 -3.78 28.17
N ILE A 89 2.68 -4.64 27.44
CA ILE A 89 3.48 -5.70 28.04
C ILE A 89 4.64 -5.09 28.84
N ARG A 90 5.24 -4.02 28.34
CA ARG A 90 6.38 -3.39 29.01
C ARG A 90 6.01 -2.86 30.40
N ARG A 91 4.75 -2.46 30.58
CA ARG A 91 4.29 -1.98 31.89
C ARG A 91 4.37 -3.04 32.97
N PHE A 92 4.16 -4.32 32.61
CA PHE A 92 4.11 -5.41 33.56
C PHE A 92 5.40 -6.22 33.62
N MET A 93 6.40 -5.85 32.81
CA MET A 93 7.63 -6.61 32.71
C MET A 93 8.69 -6.07 33.65
N LEU A 94 9.39 -6.99 34.35
CA LEU A 94 10.52 -6.60 35.18
C LEU A 94 11.64 -6.03 34.31
N ALA A 95 12.31 -4.96 34.84
CA ALA A 95 13.34 -4.28 34.05
C ALA A 95 14.46 -5.22 33.61
N SER A 96 14.78 -6.22 34.44
CA SER A 96 15.88 -7.12 34.15
C SER A 96 15.63 -8.02 32.93
N ILE A 97 14.37 -8.31 32.61
CA ILE A 97 14.04 -9.21 31.50
C ILE A 97 13.28 -8.51 30.37
N ASP A 98 13.02 -7.22 30.53
CA ASP A 98 12.23 -6.45 29.57
C ASP A 98 12.84 -6.45 28.16
N ILE A 99 14.15 -6.35 28.08
CA ILE A 99 14.84 -6.20 26.81
C ILE A 99 14.68 -7.44 25.91
N ILE A 100 14.43 -8.60 26.51
CA ILE A 100 14.28 -9.85 25.78
C ILE A 100 12.82 -10.26 25.67
N PHE A 101 12.11 -10.28 26.79
CA PHE A 101 10.77 -10.86 26.83
C PHE A 101 9.69 -9.95 26.25
N THR A 102 9.82 -8.64 26.37
CA THR A 102 8.81 -7.74 25.80
C THR A 102 8.76 -7.86 24.28
N PRO A 103 9.89 -7.74 23.53
CA PRO A 103 9.83 -7.94 22.08
C PRO A 103 9.39 -9.34 21.70
N LEU A 104 9.86 -10.37 22.42
CA LEU A 104 9.53 -11.75 22.10
C LEU A 104 8.03 -12.00 22.22
N LEU A 105 7.43 -11.62 23.35
CA LEU A 105 6.00 -11.83 23.55
C LEU A 105 5.17 -11.00 22.59
N THR A 106 5.59 -9.77 22.34
CA THR A 106 4.89 -8.89 21.41
C THR A 106 4.86 -9.50 20.00
N VAL A 107 6.01 -9.96 19.52
CA VAL A 107 6.10 -10.55 18.18
C VAL A 107 5.25 -11.83 18.09
N LEU A 108 5.31 -12.69 19.10
CA LEU A 108 4.54 -13.93 19.10
C LEU A 108 3.03 -13.65 19.08
N ILE A 109 2.58 -12.76 19.94
CA ILE A 109 1.14 -12.46 20.04
C ILE A 109 0.66 -11.83 18.73
N VAL A 110 1.39 -10.83 18.22
CA VAL A 110 0.98 -10.15 16.99
C VAL A 110 1.07 -11.10 15.80
N GLY A 111 2.08 -11.97 15.77
CA GLY A 111 2.21 -12.94 14.69
C GLY A 111 0.99 -13.86 14.61
N PHE A 112 0.60 -14.44 15.73
CA PHE A 112 -0.59 -15.30 15.75
C PHE A 112 -1.86 -14.50 15.48
N ALA A 113 -2.00 -13.31 16.05
CA ALA A 113 -3.19 -12.49 15.80
C ALA A 113 -3.28 -12.08 14.34
N SER A 114 -2.13 -11.78 13.71
CA SER A 114 -2.11 -11.39 12.31
C SER A 114 -2.59 -12.53 11.42
N LEU A 115 -2.10 -13.74 11.66
CA LEU A 115 -2.44 -14.86 10.79
C LEU A 115 -3.86 -15.36 11.03
N TYR A 116 -4.34 -15.34 12.28
CA TYR A 116 -5.66 -15.87 12.60
C TYR A 116 -6.79 -14.86 12.47
N ALA A 117 -6.50 -13.57 12.59
CA ALA A 117 -7.56 -12.55 12.60
C ALA A 117 -7.33 -11.44 11.57
N ILE A 118 -6.15 -10.82 11.57
CA ILE A 118 -5.94 -9.64 10.72
C ILE A 118 -5.99 -10.01 9.25
N MET A 119 -5.29 -11.06 8.83
CA MET A 119 -5.29 -11.47 7.43
C MET A 119 -6.67 -11.88 6.92
N PRO A 120 -7.43 -12.74 7.64
CA PRO A 120 -8.77 -13.07 7.17
C PRO A 120 -9.70 -11.86 7.06
N VAL A 121 -9.70 -10.98 8.07
CA VAL A 121 -10.56 -9.79 8.04
C VAL A 121 -10.15 -8.85 6.94
N ALA A 122 -8.84 -8.56 6.82
CA ALA A 122 -8.35 -7.67 5.76
C ALA A 122 -8.59 -8.27 4.38
N GLY A 123 -8.46 -9.60 4.26
CA GLY A 123 -8.76 -10.27 3.00
C GLY A 123 -10.23 -10.15 2.60
N LEU A 124 -11.14 -10.29 3.57
CA LEU A 124 -12.56 -10.11 3.31
C LEU A 124 -12.86 -8.68 2.88
N LEU A 125 -12.23 -7.69 3.53
CA LEU A 125 -12.40 -6.30 3.14
C LEU A 125 -11.89 -6.04 1.72
N SER A 126 -10.73 -6.59 1.39
CA SER A 126 -10.16 -6.44 0.04
C SER A 126 -11.07 -7.07 -1.00
N ASP A 127 -11.57 -8.28 -0.73
CA ASP A 127 -12.48 -8.96 -1.65
C ASP A 127 -13.77 -8.16 -1.83
N GLY A 128 -14.30 -7.59 -0.75
CA GLY A 128 -15.50 -6.77 -0.83
C GLY A 128 -15.30 -5.52 -1.66
N ILE A 129 -14.16 -4.84 -1.47
CA ILE A 129 -13.84 -3.65 -2.25
C ILE A 129 -13.69 -4.00 -3.73
N MET A 130 -13.00 -5.13 -4.03
CA MET A 130 -12.80 -5.55 -5.40
C MET A 130 -14.14 -5.88 -6.09
N LYS A 131 -15.03 -6.58 -5.37
CA LYS A 131 -16.36 -6.89 -5.90
C LYS A 131 -17.18 -5.65 -6.15
N ALA A 132 -17.10 -4.66 -5.23
CA ALA A 132 -17.81 -3.41 -5.39
C ALA A 132 -17.32 -2.64 -6.62
N ILE A 133 -16.00 -2.58 -6.81
CA ILE A 133 -15.41 -1.89 -7.97
C ILE A 133 -15.82 -2.59 -9.26
N ASN A 134 -15.76 -3.92 -9.29
CA ASN A 134 -16.18 -4.67 -10.47
C ASN A 134 -17.66 -4.44 -10.80
N ALA A 135 -18.52 -4.44 -9.77
CA ALA A 135 -19.95 -4.20 -9.98
C ALA A 135 -20.19 -2.81 -10.57
N VAL A 136 -19.51 -1.81 -10.04
CA VAL A 136 -19.63 -0.43 -10.55
C VAL A 136 -19.17 -0.34 -12.00
N LEU A 137 -18.04 -0.97 -12.32
CA LEU A 137 -17.51 -0.94 -13.69
C LEU A 137 -18.43 -1.67 -14.67
N GLU A 138 -19.03 -2.80 -14.26
CA GLU A 138 -19.94 -3.55 -15.12
C GLU A 138 -21.23 -2.79 -15.40
N VAL A 139 -21.79 -2.15 -14.35
CA VAL A 139 -23.08 -1.49 -14.47
C VAL A 139 -22.94 -0.09 -15.10
N GLY A 140 -21.93 0.66 -14.65
CA GLY A 140 -21.81 2.06 -15.02
C GLY A 140 -21.04 2.38 -16.28
N GLY A 141 -20.19 1.46 -16.75
CA GLY A 141 -19.40 1.67 -17.97
C GLY A 141 -18.55 2.94 -17.90
N PRO A 142 -18.60 3.79 -18.96
CA PRO A 142 -17.79 5.01 -18.98
C PRO A 142 -18.12 5.97 -17.83
N LEU A 143 -19.37 6.03 -17.40
CA LEU A 143 -19.77 6.90 -16.30
C LEU A 143 -19.09 6.44 -14.99
N ALA A 144 -19.05 5.13 -14.76
CA ALA A 144 -18.37 4.59 -13.58
C ALA A 144 -16.88 4.93 -13.61
N GLY A 145 -16.26 4.84 -14.79
CA GLY A 145 -14.86 5.22 -14.94
C GLY A 145 -14.62 6.68 -14.58
N ALA A 146 -15.52 7.56 -15.03
CA ALA A 146 -15.40 8.99 -14.73
C ALA A 146 -15.53 9.24 -13.22
N VAL A 147 -16.46 8.55 -12.55
CA VAL A 147 -16.65 8.70 -11.11
C VAL A 147 -15.41 8.24 -10.35
N LEU A 148 -14.86 7.09 -10.72
CA LEU A 148 -13.66 6.56 -10.08
C LEU A 148 -12.48 7.50 -10.27
N ALA A 149 -12.30 8.04 -11.48
CA ALA A 149 -11.22 8.99 -11.74
C ALA A 149 -11.39 10.26 -10.90
N GLY A 150 -12.64 10.71 -10.74
CA GLY A 150 -12.93 11.89 -9.92
C GLY A 150 -12.62 11.69 -8.46
N PHE A 151 -12.81 10.49 -7.93
CA PHE A 151 -12.49 10.19 -6.53
C PHE A 151 -11.02 9.93 -6.29
N PHE A 152 -10.25 9.60 -7.34
CA PHE A 152 -8.85 9.25 -7.18
C PHE A 152 -8.00 10.42 -6.65
N LEU A 153 -8.24 11.62 -7.14
CA LEU A 153 -7.45 12.78 -6.73
C LEU A 153 -7.60 13.09 -5.23
N PRO A 154 -8.81 13.07 -4.63
CA PRO A 154 -8.90 13.19 -3.18
C PRO A 154 -8.13 12.11 -2.44
N LEU A 155 -8.14 10.87 -2.93
CA LEU A 155 -7.35 9.80 -2.32
C LEU A 155 -5.85 10.10 -2.39
N VAL A 156 -5.38 10.65 -3.50
CA VAL A 156 -3.97 11.03 -3.64
C VAL A 156 -3.61 12.11 -2.63
N MET A 157 -4.49 13.10 -2.44
CA MET A 157 -4.22 14.20 -1.52
C MET A 157 -4.04 13.74 -0.08
N VAL A 158 -4.76 12.72 0.35
CA VAL A 158 -4.62 12.19 1.71
C VAL A 158 -3.68 10.98 1.77
N GLY A 159 -3.06 10.60 0.65
CA GLY A 159 -2.08 9.52 0.62
C GLY A 159 -2.65 8.11 0.63
N LEU A 160 -3.96 7.98 0.42
CA LEU A 160 -4.61 6.66 0.45
C LEU A 160 -4.60 5.94 -0.89
N HIS A 161 -4.12 6.58 -1.96
CA HIS A 161 -4.13 5.98 -3.30
C HIS A 161 -3.28 4.70 -3.38
N HIS A 162 -2.26 4.58 -2.57
CA HIS A 162 -1.45 3.36 -2.52
C HIS A 162 -2.20 2.17 -1.94
N GLY A 163 -3.32 2.41 -1.25
CA GLY A 163 -4.18 1.34 -0.79
C GLY A 163 -4.82 0.57 -1.93
N LEU A 164 -4.85 1.15 -3.13
CA LEU A 164 -5.38 0.46 -4.31
C LEU A 164 -4.37 -0.50 -4.95
N THR A 165 -3.10 -0.44 -4.56
CA THR A 165 -2.08 -1.33 -5.13
C THR A 165 -2.43 -2.81 -4.96
N PRO A 166 -2.85 -3.28 -3.78
CA PRO A 166 -3.27 -4.68 -3.66
C PRO A 166 -4.43 -5.04 -4.58
N ILE A 167 -5.34 -4.08 -4.81
CA ILE A 167 -6.47 -4.31 -5.71
C ILE A 167 -5.98 -4.49 -7.15
N HIS A 168 -5.04 -3.66 -7.60
CA HIS A 168 -4.43 -3.83 -8.91
C HIS A 168 -3.77 -5.19 -9.05
N LEU A 169 -3.02 -5.62 -8.03
CA LEU A 169 -2.35 -6.90 -8.06
C LEU A 169 -3.34 -8.05 -8.10
N GLU A 170 -4.44 -7.93 -7.36
CA GLU A 170 -5.48 -8.96 -7.37
C GLU A 170 -6.12 -9.07 -8.75
N PHE A 171 -6.39 -7.95 -9.41
CA PHE A 171 -6.91 -7.97 -10.78
C PHE A 171 -5.93 -8.66 -11.73
N LEU A 172 -4.64 -8.35 -11.61
CA LEU A 172 -3.62 -8.96 -12.46
C LEU A 172 -3.56 -10.47 -12.25
N ASN A 173 -3.68 -10.92 -11.02
CA ASN A 173 -3.61 -12.35 -10.69
C ASN A 173 -4.87 -13.09 -11.13
N THR A 174 -6.03 -12.44 -11.09
CA THR A 174 -7.31 -13.09 -11.33
C THR A 174 -7.70 -13.09 -12.79
N ILE A 175 -7.58 -11.97 -13.49
CA ILE A 175 -8.03 -11.84 -14.87
C ILE A 175 -6.92 -11.43 -15.84
N GLY A 176 -5.68 -11.30 -15.37
CA GLY A 176 -4.55 -11.02 -16.21
C GLY A 176 -4.36 -9.56 -16.60
N ASN A 177 -5.25 -8.68 -16.16
CA ASN A 177 -5.08 -7.26 -16.41
C ASN A 177 -5.81 -6.47 -15.32
N THR A 178 -5.56 -5.16 -15.27
CA THR A 178 -6.27 -4.30 -14.33
C THR A 178 -6.98 -3.20 -15.11
N PRO A 179 -8.32 -3.23 -15.17
CA PRO A 179 -9.06 -2.15 -15.85
C PRO A 179 -9.08 -0.85 -15.06
N LEU A 180 -8.72 -0.90 -13.78
CA LEU A 180 -8.78 0.26 -12.90
C LEU A 180 -7.64 1.25 -13.15
N LEU A 181 -6.45 0.77 -13.46
CA LEU A 181 -5.28 1.63 -13.58
C LEU A 181 -5.40 2.66 -14.71
N PRO A 182 -5.80 2.29 -15.95
CA PRO A 182 -5.98 3.31 -16.97
C PRO A 182 -7.02 4.35 -16.61
N ILE A 183 -8.09 3.95 -15.92
CA ILE A 183 -9.13 4.88 -15.48
C ILE A 183 -8.55 5.90 -14.48
N LEU A 184 -7.77 5.45 -13.53
CA LEU A 184 -7.17 6.32 -12.53
C LEU A 184 -6.09 7.22 -13.14
N ALA A 185 -5.39 6.74 -14.18
CA ALA A 185 -4.38 7.55 -14.87
C ALA A 185 -5.00 8.77 -15.55
N MET A 186 -6.26 8.69 -15.96
CA MET A 186 -6.95 9.83 -16.55
C MET A 186 -7.10 10.99 -15.57
N ALA A 187 -7.19 10.68 -14.27
CA ALA A 187 -7.24 11.72 -13.23
C ALA A 187 -5.94 12.52 -13.21
N GLY A 188 -4.81 11.84 -13.37
CA GLY A 188 -3.52 12.51 -13.44
C GLY A 188 -3.41 13.44 -14.63
N ALA A 189 -3.91 12.99 -15.78
CA ALA A 189 -3.91 13.84 -16.98
C ALA A 189 -4.76 15.09 -16.77
N GLY A 190 -5.92 14.95 -16.14
CA GLY A 190 -6.75 16.10 -15.81
C GLY A 190 -6.06 17.07 -14.85
N GLN A 191 -5.32 16.53 -13.90
CA GLN A 191 -4.57 17.34 -12.95
C GLN A 191 -3.50 18.18 -13.64
N VAL A 192 -2.78 17.60 -14.61
CA VAL A 192 -1.78 18.33 -15.38
C VAL A 192 -2.44 19.44 -16.19
N GLY A 193 -3.58 19.14 -16.83
CA GLY A 193 -4.32 20.14 -17.57
C GLY A 193 -4.77 21.32 -16.72
N ALA A 194 -5.28 21.01 -15.52
CA ALA A 194 -5.70 22.07 -14.58
C ALA A 194 -4.51 22.91 -14.13
N ALA A 195 -3.38 22.28 -13.85
CA ALA A 195 -2.17 23.01 -13.46
C ALA A 195 -1.69 23.93 -14.56
N MET A 196 -1.72 23.47 -15.81
CA MET A 196 -1.35 24.32 -16.93
C MET A 196 -2.26 25.52 -17.09
N ALA A 197 -3.58 25.32 -16.91
CA ALA A 197 -4.55 26.43 -16.98
C ALA A 197 -4.28 27.47 -15.91
N ILE A 198 -3.99 27.02 -14.68
CA ILE A 198 -3.67 27.93 -13.58
C ILE A 198 -2.36 28.65 -13.84
N PHE A 199 -1.35 27.96 -14.37
CA PHE A 199 -0.05 28.56 -14.72
C PHE A 199 -0.22 29.74 -15.68
N VAL A 200 -1.08 29.54 -16.69
CA VAL A 200 -1.31 30.60 -17.70
C VAL A 200 -2.07 31.77 -17.09
N LYS A 201 -3.03 31.52 -16.20
CA LYS A 201 -3.94 32.56 -15.69
C LYS A 201 -3.46 33.23 -14.41
N THR A 202 -2.61 32.61 -13.63
CA THR A 202 -2.22 33.15 -12.32
C THR A 202 -1.32 34.36 -12.45
N ARG A 203 -1.51 35.34 -11.57
CA ARG A 203 -0.63 36.50 -11.45
C ARG A 203 0.30 36.40 -10.25
N ASN A 204 0.15 35.34 -9.46
CA ASN A 204 0.97 35.15 -8.26
C ASN A 204 2.31 34.49 -8.67
N PRO A 205 3.46 35.19 -8.52
CA PRO A 205 4.75 34.62 -8.97
C PRO A 205 5.13 33.37 -8.20
N ARG A 206 4.80 33.30 -6.92
CA ARG A 206 5.13 32.15 -6.09
C ARG A 206 4.38 30.90 -6.56
N LEU A 207 3.09 31.04 -6.80
CA LEU A 207 2.28 29.94 -7.29
C LEU A 207 2.73 29.51 -8.68
N ARG A 208 3.05 30.46 -9.53
CA ARG A 208 3.52 30.19 -10.88
C ARG A 208 4.81 29.37 -10.86
N ASN A 209 5.75 29.69 -9.98
CA ASN A 209 7.00 28.97 -9.89
C ASN A 209 6.78 27.53 -9.37
N ILE A 210 5.87 27.34 -8.43
CA ILE A 210 5.54 26.03 -7.92
C ILE A 210 4.95 25.17 -9.03
N ILE A 211 4.02 25.71 -9.81
CA ILE A 211 3.39 24.98 -10.91
C ILE A 211 4.40 24.67 -11.99
N LYS A 212 5.30 25.61 -12.29
CA LYS A 212 6.34 25.41 -13.31
C LYS A 212 7.20 24.19 -12.99
N GLY A 213 7.47 23.95 -11.71
CA GLY A 213 8.22 22.77 -11.31
C GLY A 213 7.38 21.49 -11.31
N ALA A 214 6.08 21.61 -11.10
CA ALA A 214 5.20 20.45 -10.98
C ALA A 214 4.76 19.87 -12.33
N ILE A 215 4.61 20.71 -13.37
CA ILE A 215 4.06 20.27 -14.64
C ILE A 215 4.90 19.16 -15.30
N PRO A 216 6.24 19.28 -15.40
CA PRO A 216 7.01 18.19 -16.01
C PRO A 216 6.87 16.87 -15.27
N VAL A 217 6.77 16.90 -13.94
CA VAL A 217 6.59 15.70 -13.13
C VAL A 217 5.24 15.04 -13.47
N GLY A 218 4.19 15.84 -13.61
CA GLY A 218 2.89 15.33 -13.98
C GLY A 218 2.87 14.71 -15.37
N PHE A 219 3.58 15.30 -16.33
CA PHE A 219 3.68 14.74 -17.68
C PHE A 219 4.35 13.38 -17.68
N LEU A 220 5.29 13.16 -16.76
CA LEU A 220 5.95 11.87 -16.63
C LEU A 220 5.08 10.82 -15.93
N GLY A 221 3.90 11.19 -15.49
CA GLY A 221 2.99 10.27 -14.84
C GLY A 221 3.30 10.00 -13.37
N ILE A 222 4.08 10.88 -12.75
CA ILE A 222 4.42 10.77 -11.34
C ILE A 222 3.41 11.59 -10.53
N GLY A 223 2.56 10.90 -9.78
CA GLY A 223 1.49 11.54 -9.03
C GLY A 223 1.87 12.00 -7.63
#